data_f97eed37a8d8ee7093beb0586974e2ed
#
_entry.id   f97eed37a8d8ee7093beb0586974e2ed
#
_cell.length_a   1.000
_cell.length_b   1.000
_cell.length_c   1.000
_cell.angle_alpha   90.00
_cell.angle_beta   90.00
_cell.angle_gamma   90.00
#
_symmetry.space_group_name_H-M   'P 1'
#
loop_
_entity.id
_entity.type
_entity.pdbx_description
1 polymer ?
#
loop_
_entity_poly.entity_id
_entity_poly.type
_entity_poly.pdbx_seq_one_letter_code
_entity_poly.pdbx_strand_id
1 'polypeptide(L)'
;MMQDEVNKIVFNALADGWEIWFPGVGSLVPEFRSAWRASARQLERPSRRIAFLLSEQRGVSVIDLIARAGACDVAAAEDIYSRWLDKARVEDGISIPGVGELNHRYFRLDPQLDAVLNPLGHDPLPLKRRYSRLPLYLGIALLCTAAVGYGIWQYGEWMRLPFMGDSEKQEVL
;
A
#
# COMPACT_ATOMS: atom_id res chain seq x y z
N MET A 1 18.82 30.12 -17.53
CA MET A 1 18.14 28.87 -17.25
C MET A 1 16.68 28.99 -17.65
N MET A 2 16.16 28.10 -18.49
CA MET A 2 14.77 28.15 -18.95
C MET A 2 13.84 27.52 -17.91
N GLN A 3 12.53 27.89 -17.93
CA GLN A 3 11.51 27.35 -17.01
C GLN A 3 11.51 25.81 -17.00
N ASP A 4 11.66 25.19 -18.15
CA ASP A 4 11.69 23.73 -18.30
C ASP A 4 12.86 23.05 -17.56
N GLU A 5 13.97 23.77 -17.36
CA GLU A 5 15.12 23.24 -16.62
C GLU A 5 14.84 23.17 -15.12
N VAL A 6 14.17 24.20 -14.55
CA VAL A 6 13.76 24.19 -13.15
C VAL A 6 12.73 23.08 -12.90
N ASN A 7 11.75 22.94 -13.80
CA ASN A 7 10.76 21.86 -13.71
C ASN A 7 11.43 20.47 -13.70
N LYS A 8 12.45 20.27 -14.58
CA LYS A 8 13.23 19.00 -14.62
C LYS A 8 14.04 18.76 -13.34
N ILE A 9 14.64 19.83 -12.76
CA ILE A 9 15.37 19.71 -11.47
C ILE A 9 14.41 19.25 -10.38
N VAL A 10 13.25 19.88 -10.27
CA VAL A 10 12.23 19.53 -9.28
C VAL A 10 11.71 18.10 -9.52
N PHE A 11 11.41 17.77 -10.78
CA PHE A 11 10.95 16.43 -11.16
C PHE A 11 11.96 15.35 -10.74
N ASN A 12 13.24 15.50 -11.11
CA ASN A 12 14.27 14.52 -10.80
C ASN A 12 14.48 14.38 -9.29
N ALA A 13 14.52 15.49 -8.55
CA ALA A 13 14.69 15.46 -7.11
C ALA A 13 13.53 14.74 -6.40
N LEU A 14 12.28 14.95 -6.83
CA LEU A 14 11.11 14.23 -6.29
C LEU A 14 11.11 12.75 -6.71
N ALA A 15 11.52 12.43 -7.95
CA ALA A 15 11.65 11.05 -8.43
C ALA A 15 12.70 10.28 -7.62
N ASP A 16 13.80 10.92 -7.24
CA ASP A 16 14.86 10.38 -6.38
C ASP A 16 14.41 10.28 -4.90
N GLY A 17 13.24 10.81 -4.56
CA GLY A 17 12.68 10.74 -3.22
C GLY A 17 13.15 11.86 -2.27
N TRP A 18 13.66 12.96 -2.83
CA TRP A 18 14.07 14.11 -2.01
C TRP A 18 12.86 14.92 -1.57
N GLU A 19 12.91 15.42 -0.33
CA GLU A 19 11.99 16.44 0.17
C GLU A 19 12.45 17.80 -0.36
N ILE A 20 11.54 18.59 -0.92
CA ILE A 20 11.86 19.88 -1.53
C ILE A 20 11.07 21.00 -0.86
N TRP A 21 11.77 22.00 -0.42
CA TRP A 21 11.19 23.22 0.11
C TRP A 21 11.18 24.34 -0.92
N PHE A 22 10.01 24.93 -1.12
CA PHE A 22 9.78 26.10 -1.98
C PHE A 22 9.59 27.33 -1.11
N PRO A 23 10.56 28.27 -1.07
CA PRO A 23 10.45 29.48 -0.29
C PRO A 23 9.18 30.27 -0.62
N GLY A 24 8.42 30.64 0.42
CA GLY A 24 7.16 31.38 0.26
C GLY A 24 5.95 30.55 -0.22
N VAL A 25 6.11 29.24 -0.39
CA VAL A 25 5.05 28.33 -0.84
C VAL A 25 4.79 27.22 0.16
N GLY A 26 5.82 26.41 0.47
CA GLY A 26 5.72 25.24 1.33
C GLY A 26 6.66 24.12 0.89
N SER A 27 6.45 22.91 1.36
CA SER A 27 7.32 21.77 1.05
C SER A 27 6.55 20.65 0.36
N LEU A 28 7.17 20.02 -0.63
CA LEU A 28 6.73 18.77 -1.23
C LEU A 28 7.53 17.62 -0.62
N VAL A 29 6.83 16.67 -0.01
CA VAL A 29 7.43 15.56 0.72
C VAL A 29 6.96 14.24 0.13
N PRO A 30 7.86 13.42 -0.43
CA PRO A 30 7.52 12.08 -0.84
C PRO A 30 7.19 11.19 0.35
N GLU A 31 5.98 10.64 0.37
CA GLU A 31 5.50 9.71 1.38
C GLU A 31 5.36 8.30 0.81
N PHE A 32 5.86 7.32 1.55
CA PHE A 32 5.67 5.92 1.20
C PHE A 32 4.47 5.34 1.94
N ARG A 33 3.54 4.78 1.19
CA ARG A 33 2.42 4.01 1.71
C ARG A 33 2.66 2.53 1.49
N SER A 34 2.74 1.77 2.56
CA SER A 34 2.88 0.31 2.48
C SER A 34 1.65 -0.33 1.85
N ALA A 35 1.85 -1.52 1.28
CA ALA A 35 0.74 -2.35 0.82
C ALA A 35 -0.24 -2.60 1.97
N TRP A 36 -1.53 -2.45 1.72
CA TRP A 36 -2.56 -2.67 2.72
C TRP A 36 -3.74 -3.47 2.15
N ARG A 37 -4.40 -4.21 3.00
CA ARG A 37 -5.51 -5.05 2.59
C ARG A 37 -6.79 -4.22 2.53
N ALA A 38 -7.24 -3.88 1.33
CA ALA A 38 -8.47 -3.12 1.11
C ALA A 38 -9.72 -3.97 1.36
N SER A 39 -9.64 -5.28 1.05
CA SER A 39 -10.75 -6.22 1.26
C SER A 39 -10.24 -7.65 1.47
N ALA A 40 -11.16 -8.58 1.72
CA ALA A 40 -10.81 -10.01 1.83
C ALA A 40 -10.15 -10.58 0.55
N ARG A 41 -10.33 -9.90 -0.60
CA ARG A 41 -9.87 -10.38 -1.91
C ARG A 41 -8.94 -9.42 -2.64
N GLN A 42 -8.64 -8.27 -2.06
CA GLN A 42 -7.85 -7.21 -2.71
C GLN A 42 -6.77 -6.69 -1.78
N LEU A 43 -5.57 -6.59 -2.31
CA LEU A 43 -4.41 -5.97 -1.70
C LEU A 43 -4.05 -4.73 -2.52
N GLU A 44 -4.10 -3.56 -1.89
CA GLU A 44 -3.56 -2.34 -2.48
C GLU A 44 -2.05 -2.43 -2.53
N ARG A 45 -1.48 -2.04 -3.66
CA ARG A 45 -0.03 -2.03 -3.86
C ARG A 45 0.63 -0.97 -2.99
N PRO A 46 1.91 -1.17 -2.61
CA PRO A 46 2.67 -0.09 -2.03
C PRO A 46 2.77 1.06 -3.03
N SER A 47 2.59 2.27 -2.58
CA SER A 47 2.61 3.45 -3.44
C SER A 47 3.39 4.59 -2.81
N ARG A 48 3.98 5.45 -3.65
CA ARG A 48 4.55 6.73 -3.24
C ARG A 48 3.57 7.84 -3.59
N ARG A 49 3.41 8.77 -2.68
CA ARG A 49 2.60 9.97 -2.86
C ARG A 49 3.45 11.19 -2.54
N ILE A 50 3.05 12.33 -3.05
CA ILE A 50 3.65 13.61 -2.65
C ILE A 50 2.66 14.30 -1.73
N ALA A 51 3.07 14.54 -0.49
CA ALA A 51 2.34 15.39 0.45
C ALA A 51 2.81 16.84 0.31
N PHE A 52 1.89 17.78 0.46
CA PHE A 52 2.18 19.20 0.50
C PHE A 52 2.05 19.72 1.94
N LEU A 53 3.09 20.38 2.43
CA LEU A 53 3.16 20.98 3.77
C LEU A 53 3.31 22.51 3.63
N LEU A 54 2.25 23.23 3.98
CA LEU A 54 2.15 24.69 3.76
C LEU A 54 3.14 25.50 4.60
N SER A 55 3.40 25.10 5.83
CA SER A 55 4.13 25.93 6.80
C SER A 55 5.46 25.32 7.25
N GLU A 56 5.85 24.17 6.76
CA GLU A 56 7.06 23.48 7.18
C GLU A 56 8.16 23.66 6.14
N GLN A 57 9.33 24.10 6.61
CA GLN A 57 10.55 24.11 5.80
C GLN A 57 11.20 22.73 5.91
N ARG A 58 10.84 21.86 4.97
CA ARG A 58 11.29 20.47 4.98
C ARG A 58 12.05 20.14 3.72
N GLY A 59 13.23 19.53 3.87
CA GLY A 59 14.05 19.09 2.76
C GLY A 59 15.02 20.16 2.24
N VAL A 60 15.42 19.97 0.98
CA VAL A 60 16.38 20.84 0.30
C VAL A 60 15.63 22.00 -0.33
N SER A 61 16.19 23.23 -0.21
CA SER A 61 15.64 24.38 -0.90
C SER A 61 15.73 24.21 -2.42
N VAL A 62 14.65 24.57 -3.12
CA VAL A 62 14.68 24.63 -4.58
C VAL A 62 15.76 25.57 -5.08
N ILE A 63 16.04 26.66 -4.35
CA ILE A 63 17.11 27.62 -4.69
C ILE A 63 18.48 26.92 -4.68
N ASP A 64 18.75 26.08 -3.66
CA ASP A 64 19.99 25.31 -3.58
C ASP A 64 20.11 24.28 -4.72
N LEU A 65 18.99 23.67 -5.12
CA LEU A 65 18.97 22.76 -6.26
C LEU A 65 19.28 23.49 -7.56
N ILE A 66 18.72 24.68 -7.77
CA ILE A 66 18.98 25.53 -8.92
C ILE A 66 20.46 25.98 -8.93
N ALA A 67 20.99 26.43 -7.79
CA ALA A 67 22.39 26.86 -7.67
C ALA A 67 23.36 25.72 -8.02
N ARG A 68 23.12 24.53 -7.49
CA ARG A 68 23.95 23.33 -7.79
C ARG A 68 23.85 22.91 -9.25
N ALA A 69 22.64 22.85 -9.83
CA ALA A 69 22.46 22.43 -11.20
C ALA A 69 22.96 23.45 -12.22
N GLY A 70 22.80 24.75 -11.92
CA GLY A 70 23.23 25.86 -12.76
C GLY A 70 24.66 26.28 -12.54
N ALA A 71 25.39 25.71 -11.56
CA ALA A 71 26.71 26.15 -11.12
C ALA A 71 26.80 27.68 -10.93
N CYS A 72 25.74 28.28 -10.37
CA CYS A 72 25.64 29.70 -10.14
C CYS A 72 25.62 30.02 -8.62
N ASP A 73 25.82 31.28 -8.27
CA ASP A 73 25.69 31.73 -6.90
C ASP A 73 24.23 31.75 -6.42
N VAL A 74 24.04 31.83 -5.12
CA VAL A 74 22.72 31.78 -4.48
C VAL A 74 21.84 32.96 -4.93
N ALA A 75 22.41 34.14 -5.11
CA ALA A 75 21.68 35.33 -5.52
C ALA A 75 21.12 35.18 -6.95
N ALA A 76 21.89 34.62 -7.88
CA ALA A 76 21.42 34.32 -9.22
C ALA A 76 20.37 33.20 -9.21
N ALA A 77 20.49 32.19 -8.34
CA ALA A 77 19.50 31.14 -8.17
C ALA A 77 18.18 31.66 -7.62
N GLU A 78 18.22 32.61 -6.67
CA GLU A 78 17.03 33.30 -6.14
C GLU A 78 16.30 34.10 -7.21
N ASP A 79 17.02 34.78 -8.09
CA ASP A 79 16.44 35.54 -9.19
C ASP A 79 15.81 34.59 -10.25
N ILE A 80 16.44 33.46 -10.54
CA ILE A 80 15.87 32.40 -11.38
C ILE A 80 14.61 31.83 -10.75
N TYR A 81 14.62 31.54 -9.45
CA TYR A 81 13.50 31.00 -8.72
C TYR A 81 12.31 31.96 -8.72
N SER A 82 12.52 33.24 -8.42
CA SER A 82 11.44 34.23 -8.37
C SER A 82 10.76 34.38 -9.74
N ARG A 83 11.55 34.47 -10.83
CA ARG A 83 11.02 34.52 -12.19
C ARG A 83 10.30 33.23 -12.61
N TRP A 84 10.77 32.08 -12.15
CA TRP A 84 10.10 30.82 -12.37
C TRP A 84 8.79 30.75 -11.60
N LEU A 85 8.79 31.15 -10.32
CA LEU A 85 7.61 31.12 -9.46
C LEU A 85 6.50 32.01 -9.99
N ASP A 86 6.84 33.24 -10.48
CA ASP A 86 5.87 34.16 -11.08
C ASP A 86 5.15 33.55 -12.30
N LYS A 87 5.87 32.73 -13.09
CA LYS A 87 5.29 32.03 -14.23
C LYS A 87 4.53 30.77 -13.86
N ALA A 88 4.92 30.10 -12.78
CA ALA A 88 4.28 28.91 -12.28
C ALA A 88 2.97 29.21 -11.53
N ARG A 89 2.78 30.44 -11.07
CA ARG A 89 1.55 30.86 -10.42
C ARG A 89 0.36 30.85 -11.38
N VAL A 90 -0.73 30.25 -10.92
CA VAL A 90 -2.05 30.25 -11.55
C VAL A 90 -3.06 30.89 -10.58
N GLU A 91 -4.27 31.18 -11.02
CA GLU A 91 -5.28 31.93 -10.24
C GLU A 91 -5.44 31.34 -8.81
N ASP A 92 -5.42 30.03 -8.66
CA ASP A 92 -5.70 29.35 -7.39
C ASP A 92 -4.49 28.57 -6.81
N GLY A 93 -3.28 28.74 -7.36
CA GLY A 93 -2.15 27.97 -6.86
C GLY A 93 -0.90 28.04 -7.70
N ILE A 94 -0.23 26.90 -7.85
CA ILE A 94 1.01 26.77 -8.61
C ILE A 94 0.91 25.53 -9.49
N SER A 95 1.21 25.68 -10.78
CA SER A 95 1.29 24.57 -11.73
C SER A 95 2.73 24.35 -12.16
N ILE A 96 3.23 23.13 -11.94
CA ILE A 96 4.59 22.72 -12.31
C ILE A 96 4.45 21.60 -13.34
N PRO A 97 4.62 21.91 -14.64
CA PRO A 97 4.50 20.91 -15.70
C PRO A 97 5.36 19.66 -15.48
N GLY A 98 4.77 18.48 -15.58
CA GLY A 98 5.40 17.20 -15.35
C GLY A 98 5.50 16.79 -13.88
N VAL A 99 5.28 17.71 -12.93
CA VAL A 99 5.34 17.43 -11.49
C VAL A 99 3.94 17.38 -10.89
N GLY A 100 3.15 18.42 -11.13
CA GLY A 100 1.78 18.47 -10.63
C GLY A 100 1.26 19.89 -10.42
N GLU A 101 0.07 19.97 -9.86
CA GLU A 101 -0.64 21.21 -9.57
C GLU A 101 -0.93 21.32 -8.08
N LEU A 102 -0.55 22.44 -7.49
CA LEU A 102 -0.89 22.79 -6.14
C LEU A 102 -2.07 23.77 -6.18
N ASN A 103 -3.21 23.35 -5.67
CA ASN A 103 -4.38 24.19 -5.52
C ASN A 103 -4.72 24.32 -4.03
N HIS A 104 -4.57 25.53 -3.47
CA HIS A 104 -4.77 25.86 -2.05
C HIS A 104 -4.00 24.94 -1.09
N ARG A 105 -4.56 23.76 -0.77
CA ARG A 105 -4.01 22.79 0.18
C ARG A 105 -3.81 21.40 -0.44
N TYR A 106 -4.25 21.22 -1.68
CA TYR A 106 -4.21 19.93 -2.33
C TYR A 106 -3.15 19.94 -3.43
N PHE A 107 -2.25 18.99 -3.36
CA PHE A 107 -1.30 18.73 -4.43
C PHE A 107 -1.81 17.58 -5.30
N ARG A 108 -2.05 17.88 -6.57
CA ARG A 108 -2.42 16.91 -7.58
C ARG A 108 -1.18 16.51 -8.36
N LEU A 109 -0.77 15.26 -8.22
CA LEU A 109 0.40 14.71 -8.90
C LEU A 109 0.14 14.63 -10.41
N ASP A 110 1.15 15.00 -11.21
CA ASP A 110 1.13 14.80 -12.66
C ASP A 110 1.29 13.31 -12.99
N PRO A 111 0.56 12.76 -13.99
CA PRO A 111 0.69 11.36 -14.40
C PRO A 111 2.11 10.95 -14.80
N GLN A 112 2.94 11.86 -15.30
CA GLN A 112 4.32 11.56 -15.66
C GLN A 112 5.17 11.24 -14.42
N LEU A 113 5.07 12.05 -13.36
CA LEU A 113 5.78 11.80 -12.12
C LEU A 113 5.19 10.59 -11.38
N ASP A 114 3.86 10.44 -11.41
CA ASP A 114 3.20 9.27 -10.81
C ASP A 114 3.68 7.96 -11.43
N ALA A 115 3.82 7.89 -12.75
CA ALA A 115 4.35 6.71 -13.43
C ALA A 115 5.79 6.36 -13.03
N VAL A 116 6.62 7.37 -12.71
CA VAL A 116 7.99 7.16 -12.22
C VAL A 116 7.99 6.71 -10.76
N LEU A 117 7.16 7.32 -9.92
CA LEU A 117 7.06 6.98 -8.50
C LEU A 117 6.40 5.61 -8.28
N ASN A 118 5.43 5.25 -9.13
CA ASN A 118 4.60 4.05 -9.03
C ASN A 118 4.63 3.20 -10.31
N PRO A 119 5.79 2.64 -10.70
CA PRO A 119 5.95 1.93 -11.99
C PRO A 119 5.06 0.68 -12.12
N LEU A 120 4.58 0.14 -11.00
CA LEU A 120 3.65 -1.00 -10.98
C LEU A 120 2.17 -0.59 -11.08
N GLY A 121 1.89 0.73 -11.18
CA GLY A 121 0.54 1.28 -11.18
C GLY A 121 -0.19 1.13 -9.85
N HIS A 122 -1.45 1.56 -9.84
CA HIS A 122 -2.32 1.57 -8.65
C HIS A 122 -3.32 0.43 -8.61
N ASP A 123 -3.36 -0.44 -9.62
CA ASP A 123 -4.32 -1.52 -9.69
C ASP A 123 -4.17 -2.49 -8.52
N PRO A 124 -5.25 -2.78 -7.78
CA PRO A 124 -5.19 -3.68 -6.65
C PRO A 124 -4.87 -5.12 -7.09
N LEU A 125 -4.06 -5.80 -6.30
CA LEU A 125 -3.72 -7.20 -6.53
C LEU A 125 -4.85 -8.12 -6.04
N PRO A 126 -5.37 -9.04 -6.89
CA PRO A 126 -6.35 -10.01 -6.44
C PRO A 126 -5.69 -11.05 -5.51
N LEU A 127 -6.22 -11.18 -4.31
CA LEU A 127 -5.80 -12.22 -3.38
C LEU A 127 -6.52 -13.52 -3.71
N LYS A 128 -5.78 -14.56 -4.11
CA LYS A 128 -6.33 -15.92 -4.26
C LYS A 128 -6.81 -16.41 -2.89
N ARG A 129 -8.09 -16.77 -2.79
CA ARG A 129 -8.63 -17.40 -1.59
C ARG A 129 -7.94 -18.76 -1.42
N ARG A 130 -7.15 -18.89 -0.38
CA ARG A 130 -6.63 -20.18 0.02
C ARG A 130 -7.81 -20.98 0.57
N TYR A 131 -8.37 -21.85 -0.25
CA TYR A 131 -9.41 -22.76 0.21
C TYR A 131 -8.82 -23.61 1.33
N SER A 132 -9.33 -23.43 2.53
CA SER A 132 -9.02 -24.35 3.63
C SER A 132 -9.58 -25.71 3.27
N ARG A 133 -8.73 -26.75 3.29
CA ARG A 133 -9.17 -28.13 3.10
C ARG A 133 -9.89 -28.68 4.34
N LEU A 134 -10.01 -27.86 5.39
CA LEU A 134 -10.65 -28.22 6.65
C LEU A 134 -12.09 -28.75 6.48
N PRO A 135 -12.99 -28.11 5.67
CA PRO A 135 -14.33 -28.66 5.46
C PRO A 135 -14.32 -30.00 4.75
N LEU A 136 -13.33 -30.26 3.87
CA LEU A 136 -13.19 -31.56 3.23
C LEU A 136 -12.80 -32.65 4.23
N TYR A 137 -11.83 -32.36 5.11
CA TYR A 137 -11.42 -33.31 6.15
C TYR A 137 -12.53 -33.58 7.17
N LEU A 138 -13.30 -32.55 7.55
CA LEU A 138 -14.47 -32.69 8.42
C LEU A 138 -15.54 -33.56 7.75
N GLY A 139 -15.81 -33.37 6.47
CA GLY A 139 -16.75 -34.22 5.72
C GLY A 139 -16.32 -35.69 5.66
N ILE A 140 -15.03 -35.94 5.41
CA ILE A 140 -14.47 -37.30 5.41
C ILE A 140 -14.57 -37.94 6.80
N ALA A 141 -14.20 -37.21 7.85
CA ALA A 141 -14.29 -37.72 9.23
C ALA A 141 -15.74 -38.08 9.59
N LEU A 142 -16.71 -37.24 9.22
CA LEU A 142 -18.12 -37.48 9.49
C LEU A 142 -18.66 -38.69 8.72
N LEU A 143 -18.21 -38.89 7.49
CA LEU A 143 -18.53 -40.10 6.69
C LEU A 143 -17.93 -41.36 7.32
N CYS A 144 -16.69 -41.32 7.78
CA CYS A 144 -16.03 -42.46 8.43
C CYS A 144 -16.75 -42.83 9.75
N THR A 145 -17.10 -41.83 10.58
CA THR A 145 -17.84 -42.10 11.83
C THR A 145 -19.22 -42.67 11.57
N ALA A 146 -19.92 -42.17 10.55
CA ALA A 146 -21.22 -42.73 10.15
C ALA A 146 -21.12 -44.17 9.65
N ALA A 147 -20.10 -44.48 8.84
CA ALA A 147 -19.85 -45.81 8.33
C ALA A 147 -19.52 -46.83 9.46
N VAL A 148 -18.68 -46.41 10.42
CA VAL A 148 -18.37 -47.23 11.61
C VAL A 148 -19.62 -47.45 12.47
N GLY A 149 -20.40 -46.36 12.72
CA GLY A 149 -21.64 -46.47 13.49
C GLY A 149 -22.66 -47.40 12.84
N TYR A 150 -22.81 -47.31 11.50
CA TYR A 150 -23.67 -48.20 10.74
C TYR A 150 -23.19 -49.68 10.80
N GLY A 151 -21.88 -49.87 10.68
CA GLY A 151 -21.27 -51.23 10.81
C GLY A 151 -21.53 -51.82 12.21
N ILE A 152 -21.35 -51.06 13.27
CA ILE A 152 -21.64 -51.51 14.63
C ILE A 152 -23.12 -51.82 14.80
N TRP A 153 -24.03 -51.00 14.23
CA TRP A 153 -25.47 -51.21 14.32
C TRP A 153 -25.88 -52.48 13.59
N GLN A 154 -25.34 -52.74 12.38
CA GLN A 154 -25.76 -53.87 11.52
C GLN A 154 -25.12 -55.18 11.98
N TYR A 155 -23.89 -55.17 12.49
CA TYR A 155 -23.15 -56.36 12.88
C TYR A 155 -23.01 -56.49 14.40
N GLY A 156 -23.44 -55.54 15.20
CA GLY A 156 -23.35 -55.54 16.65
C GLY A 156 -24.16 -56.65 17.32
N GLU A 157 -25.16 -57.21 16.66
CA GLU A 157 -25.84 -58.42 17.14
C GLU A 157 -24.93 -59.66 17.10
N TRP A 158 -23.97 -59.70 16.19
CA TRP A 158 -22.98 -60.78 16.07
C TRP A 158 -21.81 -60.68 17.05
N MET A 159 -21.57 -59.48 17.54
CA MET A 159 -20.53 -59.18 18.54
C MET A 159 -21.13 -59.02 19.96
N ARG A 160 -22.10 -59.77 20.36
CA ARG A 160 -22.39 -59.93 21.78
C ARG A 160 -21.21 -60.70 22.38
N LEU A 161 -20.26 -59.97 22.89
CA LEU A 161 -19.14 -60.50 23.65
C LEU A 161 -19.71 -61.34 24.80
N PRO A 162 -19.31 -62.60 24.98
CA PRO A 162 -19.82 -63.49 26.04
C PRO A 162 -19.28 -63.12 27.43
N PHE A 163 -19.00 -61.85 27.67
CA PHE A 163 -18.31 -61.40 28.89
C PHE A 163 -19.16 -60.64 29.90
N MET A 164 -20.47 -60.48 29.66
CA MET A 164 -21.38 -59.87 30.61
C MET A 164 -22.61 -60.77 30.88
N GLY A 165 -22.37 -61.85 31.49
CA GLY A 165 -23.47 -62.68 31.92
C GLY A 165 -22.98 -63.92 32.65
N ASP A 166 -22.64 -63.82 33.90
CA ASP A 166 -22.84 -64.82 34.96
C ASP A 166 -22.10 -64.40 36.23
N SER A 167 -22.69 -63.42 36.91
CA SER A 167 -22.30 -63.13 38.28
C SER A 167 -23.55 -62.81 39.12
N GLU A 168 -24.59 -63.58 38.91
CA GLU A 168 -25.73 -63.49 39.87
C GLU A 168 -26.52 -64.78 39.89
N LYS A 169 -25.96 -65.75 40.57
CA LYS A 169 -26.72 -66.85 41.23
C LYS A 169 -25.79 -67.73 42.04
N GLN A 170 -25.31 -67.24 43.17
CA GLN A 170 -24.94 -68.09 44.30
C GLN A 170 -25.19 -67.33 45.59
N GLU A 171 -26.47 -67.28 45.95
CA GLU A 171 -26.82 -67.19 47.36
C GLU A 171 -28.00 -68.10 47.60
N VAL A 172 -27.89 -68.79 48.70
CA VAL A 172 -28.84 -69.65 49.46
C VAL A 172 -28.45 -71.11 49.46
N LEU A 173 -27.62 -71.44 50.43
CA LEU A 173 -27.93 -72.40 51.51
C LEU A 173 -26.78 -72.41 52.54
#